data_d4233a820bca930bbb5fd8acb8bd8600
#
_entry.id   d4233a820bca930bbb5fd8acb8bd8600
#
_cell.length_a   1.000
_cell.length_b   1.000
_cell.length_c   1.000
_cell.angle_alpha   90.00
_cell.angle_beta   90.00
_cell.angle_gamma   90.00
#
_symmetry.space_group_name_H-M   'P 1'
#
loop_
_entity.id
_entity.type
_entity.pdbx_description
1 polymer ?
#
loop_
_entity_poly.entity_id
_entity_poly.type
_entity_poly.pdbx_seq_one_letter_code
_entity_poly.pdbx_strand_id
1 'polypeptide(L)'
;MVERAHISDIASLTALRLEFLQEDCGELSGEIKSKLIEALPAYFEKNLNHNIFCYLIREMEEVVACAFLLIVEKPANPMFITGRTGTVLNVYTKPICRHKGYAKAIMKTLLQDAVELNLSFVELESTEAGYDLYKSIGFTDDVSKYHCMK
;
A
#
# COMPACT_ATOMS: atom_id res chain seq x y z
N MET A 1 -12.44 12.05 -2.55
CA MET A 1 -11.84 11.78 -3.86
C MET A 1 -10.44 11.22 -3.70
N VAL A 2 -10.14 10.15 -4.41
CA VAL A 2 -8.80 9.53 -4.36
C VAL A 2 -7.84 10.29 -5.26
N GLU A 3 -6.65 10.56 -4.75
CA GLU A 3 -5.58 11.20 -5.51
C GLU A 3 -4.26 10.46 -5.34
N ARG A 4 -3.35 10.64 -6.29
CA ARG A 4 -1.99 10.10 -6.18
C ARG A 4 -1.12 11.09 -5.43
N ALA A 5 -0.26 10.55 -4.55
CA ALA A 5 0.65 11.36 -3.76
C ALA A 5 1.72 12.02 -4.62
N HIS A 6 2.14 13.19 -4.21
CA HIS A 6 3.28 13.93 -4.75
C HIS A 6 4.40 14.02 -3.72
N ILE A 7 5.55 14.52 -4.15
CA ILE A 7 6.71 14.70 -3.24
C ILE A 7 6.34 15.54 -2.02
N SER A 8 5.45 16.52 -2.19
CA SER A 8 4.97 17.35 -1.08
C SER A 8 4.19 16.58 0.00
N ASP A 9 3.78 15.35 -0.29
CA ASP A 9 3.02 14.51 0.65
C ASP A 9 3.90 13.57 1.48
N ILE A 10 5.21 13.58 1.29
CA ILE A 10 6.12 12.62 1.93
C ILE A 10 5.99 12.62 3.44
N ALA A 11 5.85 13.79 4.07
CA ALA A 11 5.68 13.87 5.52
C ALA A 11 4.40 13.15 5.98
N SER A 12 3.30 13.33 5.24
CA SER A 12 2.04 12.65 5.53
C SER A 12 2.13 11.13 5.31
N LEU A 13 2.79 10.70 4.23
CA LEU A 13 3.02 9.28 3.96
C LEU A 13 3.84 8.62 5.06
N THR A 14 4.89 9.30 5.52
CA THR A 14 5.72 8.82 6.61
C THR A 14 4.92 8.67 7.89
N ALA A 15 4.11 9.68 8.22
CA ALA A 15 3.27 9.65 9.42
C ALA A 15 2.27 8.49 9.37
N LEU A 16 1.56 8.33 8.26
CA LEU A 16 0.57 7.24 8.12
C LEU A 16 1.23 5.86 8.11
N ARG A 17 2.43 5.72 7.54
CA ARG A 17 3.19 4.48 7.62
C ARG A 17 3.53 4.12 9.05
N LEU A 18 3.98 5.09 9.84
CA LEU A 18 4.29 4.88 11.26
C LEU A 18 3.04 4.51 12.06
N GLU A 19 1.92 5.18 11.83
CA GLU A 19 0.64 4.85 12.48
C GLU A 19 0.21 3.42 12.15
N PHE A 20 0.29 3.03 10.87
CA PHE A 20 -0.02 1.67 10.44
C PHE A 20 0.88 0.65 11.15
N LEU A 21 2.18 0.88 11.16
CA LEU A 21 3.14 -0.05 11.77
C LEU A 21 2.90 -0.21 13.27
N GLN A 22 2.58 0.87 13.98
CA GLN A 22 2.27 0.80 15.41
C GLN A 22 1.00 0.01 15.68
N GLU A 23 0.00 0.13 14.81
CA GLU A 23 -1.23 -0.65 14.94
C GLU A 23 -1.01 -2.13 14.61
N ASP A 24 -0.23 -2.43 13.57
CA ASP A 24 0.00 -3.79 13.08
C ASP A 24 1.03 -4.57 13.91
N CYS A 25 2.12 -3.91 14.30
CA CYS A 25 3.27 -4.52 14.97
C CYS A 25 3.33 -4.24 16.47
N GLY A 26 2.41 -3.42 17.00
CA GLY A 26 2.47 -2.94 18.36
C GLY A 26 3.36 -1.71 18.50
N GLU A 27 3.48 -1.20 19.73
CA GLU A 27 4.25 0.02 20.00
C GLU A 27 5.71 -0.14 19.58
N LEU A 28 6.20 0.83 18.79
CA LEU A 28 7.58 0.84 18.31
C LEU A 28 8.49 1.44 19.38
N SER A 29 9.65 0.83 19.60
CA SER A 29 10.66 1.41 20.49
C SER A 29 11.14 2.76 19.92
N GLY A 30 11.65 3.63 20.80
CA GLY A 30 12.19 4.92 20.38
C GLY A 30 13.32 4.79 19.37
N GLU A 31 14.17 3.77 19.52
CA GLU A 31 15.27 3.51 18.59
C GLU A 31 14.77 3.12 17.21
N ILE A 32 13.83 2.17 17.13
CA ILE A 32 13.25 1.74 15.84
C ILE A 32 12.50 2.89 15.18
N LYS A 33 11.69 3.61 15.95
CA LYS A 33 10.93 4.76 15.44
C LYS A 33 11.85 5.83 14.86
N SER A 34 12.95 6.15 15.52
CA SER A 34 13.94 7.12 15.03
C SER A 34 14.55 6.68 13.70
N LYS A 35 14.89 5.40 13.58
CA LYS A 35 15.43 4.85 12.32
C LYS A 35 14.42 4.93 11.18
N LEU A 36 13.14 4.67 11.46
CA LEU A 36 12.09 4.75 10.45
C LEU A 36 11.81 6.19 10.02
N ILE A 37 11.82 7.14 10.96
CA ILE A 37 11.62 8.56 10.67
C ILE A 37 12.73 9.08 9.73
N GLU A 38 13.94 8.57 9.86
CA GLU A 38 15.05 8.91 8.98
C GLU A 38 14.95 8.20 7.62
N ALA A 39 14.64 6.90 7.63
CA ALA A 39 14.66 6.07 6.42
C ALA A 39 13.47 6.29 5.49
N LEU A 40 12.27 6.49 6.02
CA LEU A 40 11.06 6.55 5.20
C LEU A 40 11.01 7.74 4.26
N PRO A 41 11.30 8.98 4.68
CA PRO A 41 11.31 10.10 3.74
C PRO A 41 12.30 9.90 2.60
N ALA A 42 13.49 9.39 2.88
CA ALA A 42 14.51 9.10 1.86
C ALA A 42 14.03 8.05 0.88
N TYR A 43 13.34 7.01 1.37
CA TYR A 43 12.76 5.98 0.51
C TYR A 43 11.71 6.58 -0.42
N PHE A 44 10.77 7.36 0.09
CA PHE A 44 9.73 7.97 -0.74
C PHE A 44 10.31 8.98 -1.73
N GLU A 45 11.28 9.75 -1.32
CA GLU A 45 11.92 10.73 -2.20
C GLU A 45 12.53 10.05 -3.43
N LYS A 46 13.17 8.90 -3.23
CA LYS A 46 13.79 8.13 -4.30
C LYS A 46 12.78 7.39 -5.17
N ASN A 47 11.73 6.83 -4.57
CA ASN A 47 10.91 5.80 -5.23
C ASN A 47 9.49 6.25 -5.59
N LEU A 48 8.99 7.33 -5.00
CA LEU A 48 7.61 7.78 -5.24
C LEU A 48 7.39 8.11 -6.71
N ASN A 49 6.32 7.53 -7.27
CA ASN A 49 5.95 7.66 -8.68
C ASN A 49 6.97 7.05 -9.67
N HIS A 50 7.92 6.27 -9.17
CA HIS A 50 8.83 5.46 -9.99
C HIS A 50 8.50 3.97 -9.83
N ASN A 51 8.68 3.43 -8.65
CA ASN A 51 8.36 2.04 -8.35
C ASN A 51 7.43 1.87 -7.15
N ILE A 52 7.03 2.94 -6.50
CA ILE A 52 5.93 2.95 -5.54
C ILE A 52 4.95 4.07 -5.86
N PHE A 53 3.66 3.73 -5.90
CA PHE A 53 2.59 4.68 -6.12
C PHE A 53 1.72 4.70 -4.87
N CYS A 54 1.49 5.89 -4.34
CA CYS A 54 0.71 6.05 -3.11
C CYS A 54 -0.59 6.76 -3.43
N TYR A 55 -1.68 6.23 -2.92
CA TYR A 55 -3.04 6.73 -3.14
C TYR A 55 -3.59 7.26 -1.84
N LEU A 56 -4.19 8.44 -1.88
CA LEU A 56 -4.58 9.20 -0.71
C LEU A 56 -6.03 9.65 -0.77
N ILE A 57 -6.64 9.80 0.40
CA ILE A 57 -7.87 10.59 0.58
C ILE A 57 -7.59 11.63 1.66
N ARG A 58 -8.06 12.86 1.42
CA ARG A 58 -7.94 13.97 2.38
C ARG A 58 -9.30 14.35 2.93
N GLU A 59 -9.30 14.77 4.19
CA GLU A 59 -10.41 15.51 4.78
C GLU A 59 -9.84 16.82 5.33
N MET A 60 -10.40 17.95 4.89
CA MET A 60 -9.92 19.28 5.31
C MET A 60 -8.41 19.44 5.14
N GLU A 61 -7.91 19.03 3.97
CA GLU A 61 -6.50 19.08 3.58
C GLU A 61 -5.58 18.10 4.32
N GLU A 62 -6.07 17.40 5.32
CA GLU A 62 -5.29 16.37 6.03
C GLU A 62 -5.44 15.02 5.33
N VAL A 63 -4.34 14.31 5.13
CA VAL A 63 -4.38 12.96 4.59
C VAL A 63 -4.87 12.01 5.68
N VAL A 64 -6.03 11.37 5.44
CA VAL A 64 -6.68 10.52 6.44
C VAL A 64 -6.71 9.05 6.06
N ALA A 65 -6.45 8.72 4.81
CA ALA A 65 -6.41 7.34 4.34
C ALA A 65 -5.39 7.19 3.21
N CYS A 66 -4.79 6.03 3.11
CA CYS A 66 -3.80 5.74 2.06
C CYS A 66 -3.73 4.25 1.75
N ALA A 67 -3.13 3.95 0.59
CA ALA A 67 -2.62 2.63 0.25
C ALA A 67 -1.43 2.81 -0.69
N PHE A 68 -0.47 1.89 -0.63
CA PHE A 68 0.73 1.92 -1.45
C PHE A 68 0.71 0.75 -2.42
N LEU A 69 1.08 1.01 -3.67
CA LEU A 69 1.28 -0.01 -4.71
C LEU A 69 2.75 -0.03 -5.07
N LEU A 70 3.43 -1.09 -4.67
CA LEU A 70 4.83 -1.33 -5.02
C LEU A 70 4.88 -2.13 -6.32
N ILE A 71 5.60 -1.61 -7.31
CA ILE A 71 5.81 -2.29 -8.58
C ILE A 71 7.07 -3.14 -8.47
N VAL A 72 6.94 -4.43 -8.79
CA VAL A 72 8.06 -5.36 -8.74
C VAL A 72 8.33 -5.87 -10.16
N GLU A 73 9.56 -5.69 -10.62
CA GLU A 73 10.00 -6.21 -11.91
C GLU A 73 10.73 -7.54 -11.70
N LYS A 74 10.39 -8.52 -12.52
CA LYS A 74 10.92 -9.89 -12.42
C LYS A 74 11.13 -10.46 -13.82
N PRO A 75 12.02 -11.45 -13.97
CA PRO A 75 12.04 -12.20 -15.22
C PRO A 75 10.67 -12.82 -15.49
N ALA A 76 10.09 -12.52 -16.65
CA ALA A 76 8.75 -12.97 -17.01
C ALA A 76 8.62 -14.49 -16.99
N ASN A 77 7.43 -14.97 -16.62
CA ASN A 77 7.07 -16.38 -16.68
C ASN A 77 5.58 -16.49 -17.01
N PRO A 78 4.99 -17.69 -17.17
CA PRO A 78 3.58 -17.82 -17.49
C PRO A 78 2.62 -17.20 -16.48
N MET A 79 3.02 -17.05 -15.22
CA MET A 79 2.19 -16.46 -14.16
C MET A 79 2.19 -14.92 -14.19
N PHE A 80 3.30 -14.35 -14.63
CA PHE A 80 3.45 -12.89 -14.77
C PHE A 80 4.15 -12.55 -16.07
N ILE A 81 3.40 -12.69 -17.16
CA ILE A 81 3.93 -12.59 -18.53
C ILE A 81 4.52 -11.22 -18.86
N THR A 82 4.07 -10.17 -18.18
CA THR A 82 4.60 -8.81 -18.39
C THR A 82 5.93 -8.59 -17.68
N GLY A 83 6.34 -9.50 -16.79
CA GLY A 83 7.49 -9.30 -15.94
C GLY A 83 7.29 -8.27 -14.85
N ARG A 84 6.05 -7.81 -14.65
CA ARG A 84 5.71 -6.76 -13.68
C ARG A 84 4.54 -7.22 -12.83
N THR A 85 4.67 -7.10 -11.53
CA THR A 85 3.59 -7.38 -10.57
C THR A 85 3.46 -6.21 -9.60
N GLY A 86 2.33 -6.14 -8.92
CA GLY A 86 2.11 -5.15 -7.87
C GLY A 86 1.94 -5.81 -6.52
N THR A 87 2.48 -5.18 -5.50
CA THR A 87 2.25 -5.56 -4.10
C THR A 87 1.63 -4.39 -3.37
N VAL A 88 0.45 -4.61 -2.80
CA VAL A 88 -0.24 -3.58 -2.01
C VAL A 88 0.29 -3.61 -0.59
N LEU A 89 0.63 -2.44 -0.09
CA LEU A 89 1.14 -2.24 1.26
C LEU A 89 0.38 -1.10 1.93
N ASN A 90 0.36 -1.11 3.25
CA ASN A 90 -0.06 0.04 4.05
C ASN A 90 -1.47 0.57 3.72
N VAL A 91 -2.43 -0.33 3.54
CA VAL A 91 -3.83 0.09 3.43
C VAL A 91 -4.26 0.55 4.83
N TYR A 92 -4.42 1.84 4.99
CA TYR A 92 -4.66 2.43 6.31
C TYR A 92 -5.63 3.60 6.24
N THR A 93 -6.56 3.64 7.17
CA THR A 93 -7.45 4.78 7.40
C THR A 93 -7.34 5.15 8.87
N LYS A 94 -7.19 6.44 9.16
CA LYS A 94 -7.16 6.92 10.55
C LYS A 94 -8.42 6.43 11.27
N PRO A 95 -8.32 5.95 12.52
CA PRO A 95 -9.45 5.35 13.22
C PRO A 95 -10.73 6.18 13.19
N ILE A 96 -10.62 7.49 13.40
CA ILE A 96 -11.76 8.39 13.42
C ILE A 96 -12.45 8.53 12.05
N CYS A 97 -11.77 8.16 10.97
CA CYS A 97 -12.27 8.28 9.61
C CYS A 97 -12.69 6.94 9.00
N ARG A 98 -12.71 5.87 9.78
CA ARG A 98 -13.08 4.53 9.32
C ARG A 98 -14.59 4.41 9.08
N HIS A 99 -14.97 3.35 8.34
CA HIS A 99 -16.37 3.05 8.00
C HIS A 99 -17.03 4.07 7.08
N LYS A 100 -16.24 4.81 6.32
CA LYS A 100 -16.70 5.75 5.29
C LYS A 100 -16.45 5.24 3.87
N GLY A 101 -15.92 4.04 3.71
CA GLY A 101 -15.63 3.44 2.41
C GLY A 101 -14.33 3.92 1.76
N TYR A 102 -13.45 4.56 2.49
CA TYR A 102 -12.20 5.13 1.95
C TYR A 102 -11.25 4.07 1.42
N ALA A 103 -11.02 3.01 2.19
CA ALA A 103 -10.13 1.93 1.76
C ALA A 103 -10.62 1.30 0.45
N LYS A 104 -11.92 1.07 0.32
CA LYS A 104 -12.52 0.51 -0.89
C LYS A 104 -12.34 1.45 -2.09
N ALA A 105 -12.59 2.74 -1.91
CA ALA A 105 -12.41 3.74 -2.95
C ALA A 105 -10.96 3.79 -3.43
N ILE A 106 -10.03 3.83 -2.49
CA ILE A 106 -8.59 3.83 -2.79
C ILE A 106 -8.19 2.57 -3.57
N MET A 107 -8.62 1.40 -3.10
CA MET A 107 -8.27 0.14 -3.74
C MET A 107 -8.82 0.03 -5.16
N LYS A 108 -10.02 0.55 -5.42
CA LYS A 108 -10.57 0.57 -6.78
C LYS A 108 -9.72 1.42 -7.73
N THR A 109 -9.31 2.59 -7.30
CA THR A 109 -8.43 3.45 -8.11
C THR A 109 -7.07 2.80 -8.33
N LEU A 110 -6.50 2.23 -7.30
CA LEU A 110 -5.22 1.51 -7.36
C LEU A 110 -5.28 0.37 -8.37
N LEU A 111 -6.36 -0.43 -8.36
CA LEU A 111 -6.50 -1.55 -9.30
C LEU A 111 -6.71 -1.09 -10.74
N GLN A 112 -7.38 0.04 -10.96
CA GLN A 112 -7.49 0.63 -12.30
C GLN A 112 -6.10 1.03 -12.81
N ASP A 113 -5.31 1.69 -11.99
CA ASP A 113 -3.94 2.07 -12.35
C ASP A 113 -3.06 0.84 -12.61
N ALA A 114 -3.26 -0.23 -11.85
CA ALA A 114 -2.52 -1.48 -12.05
C ALA A 114 -2.70 -2.04 -13.47
N VAL A 115 -3.91 -1.95 -14.00
CA VAL A 115 -4.19 -2.35 -15.39
C VAL A 115 -3.41 -1.46 -16.37
N GLU A 116 -3.47 -0.16 -16.17
CA GLU A 116 -2.77 0.81 -17.04
C GLU A 116 -1.24 0.67 -16.95
N LEU A 117 -0.73 0.28 -15.79
CA LEU A 117 0.70 0.02 -15.57
C LEU A 117 1.16 -1.33 -16.11
N ASN A 118 0.25 -2.09 -16.71
CA ASN A 118 0.53 -3.39 -17.32
C ASN A 118 1.07 -4.42 -16.31
N LEU A 119 0.51 -4.45 -15.13
CA LEU A 119 0.86 -5.43 -14.10
C LEU A 119 0.14 -6.75 -14.39
N SER A 120 0.87 -7.86 -14.33
CA SER A 120 0.29 -9.18 -14.55
C SER A 120 -0.69 -9.60 -13.47
N PHE A 121 -0.41 -9.18 -12.22
CA PHE A 121 -1.33 -9.34 -11.09
C PHE A 121 -0.96 -8.37 -9.99
N VAL A 122 -1.85 -8.25 -9.03
CA VAL A 122 -1.63 -7.49 -7.79
C VAL A 122 -1.88 -8.44 -6.63
N GLU A 123 -0.97 -8.44 -5.67
CA GLU A 123 -1.09 -9.27 -4.48
C GLU A 123 -0.99 -8.43 -3.21
N LEU A 124 -1.47 -8.99 -2.11
CA LEU A 124 -1.38 -8.37 -0.79
C LEU A 124 -1.43 -9.43 0.29
N GLU A 125 -0.96 -9.06 1.49
CA GLU A 125 -1.17 -9.84 2.69
C GLU A 125 -2.26 -9.14 3.50
N SER A 126 -3.37 -9.83 3.72
CA SER A 126 -4.52 -9.24 4.41
C SER A 126 -4.44 -9.44 5.91
N THR A 127 -4.72 -8.38 6.67
CA THR A 127 -5.09 -8.53 8.07
C THR A 127 -6.48 -9.18 8.17
N GLU A 128 -6.81 -9.72 9.32
CA GLU A 128 -8.14 -10.28 9.55
C GLU A 128 -9.23 -9.24 9.30
N ALA A 129 -9.02 -8.02 9.75
CA ALA A 129 -9.97 -6.93 9.58
C ALA A 129 -10.20 -6.52 8.11
N GLY A 130 -9.19 -6.67 7.27
CA GLY A 130 -9.27 -6.28 5.86
C GLY A 130 -9.78 -7.37 4.92
N TYR A 131 -9.83 -8.60 5.38
CA TYR A 131 -10.09 -9.77 4.54
C TYR A 131 -11.37 -9.64 3.69
N ASP A 132 -12.49 -9.30 4.32
CA ASP A 132 -13.78 -9.20 3.63
C ASP A 132 -13.78 -8.10 2.58
N LEU A 133 -13.13 -6.98 2.87
CA LEU A 133 -12.99 -5.89 1.90
C LEU A 133 -12.28 -6.38 0.64
N TYR A 134 -11.15 -7.03 0.78
CA TYR A 134 -10.37 -7.48 -0.36
C TYR A 134 -11.11 -8.55 -1.18
N LYS A 135 -11.80 -9.47 -0.50
CA LYS A 135 -12.66 -10.44 -1.19
C LYS A 135 -13.75 -9.73 -1.99
N SER A 136 -14.35 -8.67 -1.44
CA SER A 136 -15.44 -7.94 -2.08
C SER A 136 -15.00 -7.22 -3.38
N ILE A 137 -13.73 -6.95 -3.54
CA ILE A 137 -13.19 -6.27 -4.74
C ILE A 137 -12.43 -7.20 -5.68
N GLY A 138 -12.50 -8.50 -5.44
CA GLY A 138 -12.02 -9.51 -6.39
C GLY A 138 -10.75 -10.25 -6.02
N PHE A 139 -10.15 -9.96 -4.86
CA PHE A 139 -9.01 -10.74 -4.40
C PHE A 139 -9.45 -12.13 -3.95
N THR A 140 -8.62 -13.12 -4.22
CA THR A 140 -8.85 -14.51 -3.83
C THR A 140 -7.64 -15.00 -3.04
N ASP A 141 -7.86 -16.04 -2.23
CA ASP A 141 -6.76 -16.66 -1.50
C ASP A 141 -5.78 -17.27 -2.49
N ASP A 142 -4.49 -17.03 -2.23
CA ASP A 142 -3.44 -17.59 -3.07
C ASP A 142 -3.13 -19.03 -2.63
N VAL A 143 -3.12 -19.93 -3.60
CA VAL A 143 -2.76 -21.34 -3.38
C VAL A 143 -1.48 -21.60 -4.15
N SER A 144 -0.36 -21.57 -3.46
CA SER A 144 0.95 -21.78 -4.06
C SER A 144 1.45 -23.21 -3.83
N LYS A 145 2.08 -23.79 -4.85
CA LYS A 145 2.81 -25.05 -4.74
C LYS A 145 4.18 -24.88 -4.09
N TYR A 146 4.59 -23.62 -3.84
CA TYR A 146 5.89 -23.29 -3.27
C TYR A 146 5.77 -22.99 -1.79
N HIS A 147 6.80 -23.37 -1.04
CA HIS A 147 6.92 -22.99 0.36
C HIS A 147 7.71 -21.68 0.45
N CYS A 148 7.19 -20.69 1.14
CA CYS A 148 7.94 -19.47 1.45
C CYS A 148 8.93 -19.78 2.57
N MET A 149 10.19 -19.48 2.33
CA MET A 149 11.26 -19.74 3.30
C MET A 149 12.06 -18.46 3.53
N LYS A 150 12.55 -18.28 4.76
CA LYS A 150 13.41 -17.14 5.16
C LYS A 150 14.67 -17.68 5.82
#